data_62d9e8149a44499617ff5bcd080de5f7
#
_entry.id   62d9e8149a44499617ff5bcd080de5f7
#
_cell.length_a   1.000
_cell.length_b   1.000
_cell.length_c   1.000
_cell.angle_alpha   90.00
_cell.angle_beta   90.00
_cell.angle_gamma   90.00
#
_symmetry.space_group_name_H-M   'P 1'
#
loop_
_entity.id
_entity.type
_entity.pdbx_description
1 polymer ?
#
loop_
_entity_poly.entity_id
_entity_poly.type
_entity_poly.pdbx_seq_one_letter_code
_entity_poly.pdbx_strand_id
1 'polypeptide(L)'
;MYSISVTLPAYNEEANIRPMVLEVVDVFDGLVARGQISDYEVVVVNDGSKDKTGEVVDALSREHPKVRLVNHEVNKGYGAAVYTGFVSARKDLVFLTDSDKQFDVSEISKLLPLMDEADLVAGYRAPRRDPFKRRLFGMGWSTVVTVLFGYTVRDVDCAFKLFRREIIESIDIASRGATFSAEFLVRAKRKGYRFREVAVTHLPRVAGTQTGAKMHVILRAFRELIRFRWQLWQE
;
A
#
# COMPACT_ATOMS: atom_id res chain seq x y z
N MET A 1 -5.58 -10.75 -19.60
CA MET A 1 -6.28 -10.83 -18.30
C MET A 1 -5.20 -10.99 -17.26
N TYR A 2 -5.16 -10.13 -16.21
CA TYR A 2 -4.11 -10.11 -15.21
C TYR A 2 -4.44 -11.00 -14.02
N SER A 3 -3.41 -11.52 -13.35
CA SER A 3 -3.50 -12.06 -11.99
C SER A 3 -3.00 -11.02 -10.98
N ILE A 4 -3.52 -11.04 -9.73
CA ILE A 4 -3.27 -9.97 -8.75
C ILE A 4 -2.84 -10.52 -7.39
N SER A 5 -1.73 -10.00 -6.85
CA SER A 5 -1.37 -10.15 -5.43
C SER A 5 -1.90 -8.96 -4.64
N VAL A 6 -2.84 -9.19 -3.74
CA VAL A 6 -3.31 -8.17 -2.79
C VAL A 6 -2.37 -8.18 -1.59
N THR A 7 -1.81 -7.04 -1.22
CA THR A 7 -0.89 -6.91 -0.09
C THR A 7 -1.50 -6.06 1.01
N LEU A 8 -1.57 -6.63 2.22
CA LEU A 8 -2.16 -6.05 3.41
C LEU A 8 -1.10 -5.97 4.53
N PRO A 9 -0.47 -4.81 4.75
CA PRO A 9 0.36 -4.61 5.93
C PRO A 9 -0.53 -4.51 7.18
N ALA A 10 -0.20 -5.26 8.23
CA ALA A 10 -0.98 -5.32 9.47
C ALA A 10 -0.08 -5.21 10.71
N TYR A 11 -0.46 -4.33 11.64
CA TYR A 11 0.18 -4.22 12.95
C TYR A 11 -0.84 -3.87 14.03
N ASN A 12 -1.14 -4.82 14.92
CA ASN A 12 -2.16 -4.72 15.95
C ASN A 12 -3.55 -4.38 15.36
N GLU A 13 -3.98 -5.19 14.41
CA GLU A 13 -5.26 -5.05 13.68
C GLU A 13 -6.20 -6.24 13.96
N GLU A 14 -6.11 -6.89 15.14
CA GLU A 14 -6.93 -8.06 15.53
C GLU A 14 -8.43 -7.87 15.24
N ALA A 15 -8.96 -6.67 15.53
CA ALA A 15 -10.36 -6.36 15.32
C ALA A 15 -10.76 -6.16 13.83
N ASN A 16 -9.81 -5.75 12.99
CA ASN A 16 -10.08 -5.36 11.61
C ASN A 16 -9.65 -6.42 10.59
N ILE A 17 -8.63 -7.24 10.92
CA ILE A 17 -7.95 -8.06 9.91
C ILE A 17 -8.84 -9.16 9.34
N ARG A 18 -9.65 -9.85 10.17
CA ARG A 18 -10.56 -10.89 9.67
C ARG A 18 -11.61 -10.33 8.70
N PRO A 19 -12.41 -9.31 9.08
CA PRO A 19 -13.39 -8.73 8.16
C PRO A 19 -12.74 -8.10 6.92
N MET A 20 -11.51 -7.58 7.02
CA MET A 20 -10.79 -7.03 5.87
C MET A 20 -10.38 -8.12 4.88
N VAL A 21 -9.78 -9.21 5.35
CA VAL A 21 -9.36 -10.34 4.48
C VAL A 21 -10.56 -10.98 3.81
N LEU A 22 -11.67 -11.19 4.53
CA LEU A 22 -12.89 -11.76 3.95
C LEU A 22 -13.52 -10.85 2.90
N GLU A 23 -13.52 -9.54 3.10
CA GLU A 23 -13.97 -8.56 2.10
C GLU A 23 -13.10 -8.61 0.83
N VAL A 24 -11.77 -8.68 0.99
CA VAL A 24 -10.85 -8.85 -0.15
C VAL A 24 -11.16 -10.14 -0.91
N VAL A 25 -11.31 -11.26 -0.20
CA VAL A 25 -11.61 -12.57 -0.82
C VAL A 25 -12.93 -12.49 -1.61
N ASP A 26 -13.99 -11.95 -1.03
CA ASP A 26 -15.31 -11.82 -1.69
C ASP A 26 -15.24 -10.95 -2.94
N VAL A 27 -14.62 -9.77 -2.84
CA VAL A 27 -14.46 -8.86 -4.00
C VAL A 27 -13.65 -9.52 -5.11
N PHE A 28 -12.54 -10.18 -4.79
CA PHE A 28 -11.66 -10.75 -5.80
C PHE A 28 -12.20 -12.06 -6.40
N ASP A 29 -12.90 -12.88 -5.63
CA ASP A 29 -13.64 -14.04 -6.17
C ASP A 29 -14.72 -13.56 -7.16
N GLY A 30 -15.41 -12.46 -6.83
CA GLY A 30 -16.33 -11.81 -7.76
C GLY A 30 -15.67 -11.31 -9.05
N LEU A 31 -14.44 -10.75 -8.97
CA LEU A 31 -13.69 -10.32 -10.16
C LEU A 31 -13.29 -11.53 -11.04
N VAL A 32 -12.85 -12.63 -10.44
CA VAL A 32 -12.54 -13.88 -11.16
C VAL A 32 -13.80 -14.45 -11.82
N ALA A 33 -14.92 -14.54 -11.09
CA ALA A 33 -16.17 -15.06 -11.61
C ALA A 33 -16.72 -14.25 -12.81
N ARG A 34 -16.49 -12.94 -12.83
CA ARG A 34 -16.83 -12.06 -13.96
C ARG A 34 -15.80 -12.05 -15.08
N GLY A 35 -14.72 -12.81 -14.98
CA GLY A 35 -13.64 -12.82 -15.97
C GLY A 35 -12.89 -11.50 -16.11
N GLN A 36 -12.83 -10.68 -15.05
CA GLN A 36 -12.10 -9.41 -15.06
C GLN A 36 -10.62 -9.59 -14.71
N ILE A 37 -10.32 -10.62 -13.93
CA ILE A 37 -8.96 -11.08 -13.61
C ILE A 37 -8.88 -12.61 -13.76
N SER A 38 -7.68 -13.15 -13.98
CA SER A 38 -7.47 -14.58 -14.15
C SER A 38 -7.37 -15.34 -12.83
N ASP A 39 -6.74 -14.74 -11.82
CA ASP A 39 -6.49 -15.33 -10.50
C ASP A 39 -6.01 -14.26 -9.51
N TYR A 40 -5.98 -14.59 -8.20
CA TYR A 40 -5.42 -13.72 -7.18
C TYR A 40 -4.83 -14.49 -6.00
N GLU A 41 -4.03 -13.79 -5.20
CA GLU A 41 -3.61 -14.18 -3.85
C GLU A 41 -3.74 -12.99 -2.90
N VAL A 42 -3.88 -13.27 -1.60
CA VAL A 42 -3.87 -12.26 -0.53
C VAL A 42 -2.67 -12.49 0.35
N VAL A 43 -1.75 -11.54 0.40
CA VAL A 43 -0.52 -11.57 1.20
C VAL A 43 -0.70 -10.63 2.38
N VAL A 44 -0.95 -11.16 3.57
CA VAL A 44 -1.00 -10.37 4.79
C VAL A 44 0.38 -10.38 5.45
N VAL A 45 0.95 -9.19 5.63
CA VAL A 45 2.23 -9.02 6.33
C VAL A 45 1.97 -8.58 7.76
N ASN A 46 2.11 -9.49 8.72
CA ASN A 46 2.04 -9.20 10.13
C ASN A 46 3.38 -8.60 10.60
N ASP A 47 3.41 -7.30 10.88
CA ASP A 47 4.62 -6.56 11.26
C ASP A 47 4.93 -6.67 12.77
N GLY A 48 5.06 -7.88 13.27
CA GLY A 48 5.38 -8.15 14.66
C GLY A 48 4.32 -7.65 15.64
N SER A 49 3.03 -7.93 15.34
CA SER A 49 1.91 -7.58 16.22
C SER A 49 2.03 -8.21 17.59
N LYS A 50 1.54 -7.49 18.61
CA LYS A 50 1.50 -7.93 20.01
C LYS A 50 0.13 -8.48 20.43
N ASP A 51 -0.88 -8.30 19.60
CA ASP A 51 -2.22 -8.83 19.72
C ASP A 51 -2.38 -10.12 18.89
N LYS A 52 -3.60 -10.62 18.76
CA LYS A 52 -3.90 -11.85 18.03
C LYS A 52 -3.94 -11.71 16.49
N THR A 53 -3.46 -10.58 15.93
CA THR A 53 -3.48 -10.36 14.47
C THR A 53 -2.86 -11.55 13.72
N GLY A 54 -1.66 -12.00 14.13
CA GLY A 54 -0.98 -13.13 13.49
C GLY A 54 -1.75 -14.43 13.56
N GLU A 55 -2.31 -14.76 14.74
CA GLU A 55 -3.13 -15.97 14.97
C GLU A 55 -4.39 -15.97 14.08
N VAL A 56 -5.06 -14.82 13.98
CA VAL A 56 -6.27 -14.66 13.15
C VAL A 56 -5.95 -14.90 11.68
N VAL A 57 -4.84 -14.35 11.18
CA VAL A 57 -4.45 -14.53 9.76
C VAL A 57 -3.97 -15.95 9.49
N ASP A 58 -3.27 -16.59 10.43
CA ASP A 58 -2.87 -17.99 10.32
C ASP A 58 -4.10 -18.91 10.21
N ALA A 59 -5.14 -18.67 11.00
CA ALA A 59 -6.41 -19.40 10.89
C ALA A 59 -7.07 -19.16 9.51
N LEU A 60 -7.12 -17.90 9.04
CA LEU A 60 -7.67 -17.57 7.73
C LEU A 60 -6.90 -18.23 6.57
N SER A 61 -5.58 -18.37 6.69
CA SER A 61 -4.77 -19.04 5.66
C SER A 61 -5.08 -20.54 5.52
N ARG A 62 -5.58 -21.17 6.57
CA ARG A 62 -6.07 -22.56 6.54
C ARG A 62 -7.49 -22.67 5.98
N GLU A 63 -8.34 -21.67 6.24
CA GLU A 63 -9.71 -21.59 5.72
C GLU A 63 -9.74 -21.23 4.23
N HIS A 64 -8.82 -20.38 3.77
CA HIS A 64 -8.77 -19.81 2.42
C HIS A 64 -7.39 -20.05 1.77
N PRO A 65 -7.24 -21.00 0.83
CA PRO A 65 -5.95 -21.35 0.22
C PRO A 65 -5.25 -20.20 -0.53
N LYS A 66 -6.00 -19.16 -0.91
CA LYS A 66 -5.46 -17.95 -1.55
C LYS A 66 -4.88 -16.94 -0.57
N VAL A 67 -5.13 -17.11 0.74
CA VAL A 67 -4.62 -16.23 1.81
C VAL A 67 -3.30 -16.77 2.33
N ARG A 68 -2.32 -15.90 2.44
CA ARG A 68 -0.98 -16.24 2.90
C ARG A 68 -0.48 -15.23 3.94
N LEU A 69 0.02 -15.74 5.06
CA LEU A 69 0.63 -14.96 6.13
C LEU A 69 2.15 -14.86 5.91
N VAL A 70 2.69 -13.66 6.06
CA VAL A 70 4.13 -13.38 6.19
C VAL A 70 4.36 -12.69 7.52
N ASN A 71 5.19 -13.27 8.40
CA ASN A 71 5.45 -12.72 9.73
C ASN A 71 6.81 -12.03 9.80
N HIS A 72 6.85 -10.85 10.42
CA HIS A 72 8.04 -10.29 11.01
C HIS A 72 8.12 -10.69 12.48
N GLU A 73 9.28 -11.08 12.95
CA GLU A 73 9.50 -11.43 14.37
C GLU A 73 9.32 -10.22 15.30
N VAL A 74 9.66 -9.02 14.79
CA VAL A 74 9.53 -7.75 15.49
C VAL A 74 8.96 -6.69 14.56
N ASN A 75 8.35 -5.66 15.13
CA ASN A 75 7.88 -4.52 14.34
C ASN A 75 9.03 -3.80 13.65
N LYS A 76 9.01 -3.79 12.31
CA LYS A 76 9.98 -3.12 11.45
C LYS A 76 9.47 -1.81 10.87
N GLY A 77 8.18 -1.53 11.07
CA GLY A 77 7.50 -0.33 10.60
C GLY A 77 6.77 -0.50 9.27
N TYR A 78 5.82 0.41 9.01
CA TYR A 78 4.91 0.36 7.87
C TYR A 78 5.61 0.14 6.53
N GLY A 79 6.63 0.94 6.23
CA GLY A 79 7.35 0.82 4.95
C GLY A 79 8.05 -0.53 4.78
N ALA A 80 8.54 -1.15 5.86
CA ALA A 80 9.11 -2.48 5.83
C ALA A 80 8.05 -3.55 5.57
N ALA A 81 6.87 -3.43 6.19
CA ALA A 81 5.75 -4.34 5.98
C ALA A 81 5.24 -4.25 4.52
N VAL A 82 5.06 -3.04 3.99
CA VAL A 82 4.66 -2.83 2.58
C VAL A 82 5.70 -3.41 1.63
N TYR A 83 7.00 -3.14 1.84
CA TYR A 83 8.07 -3.71 1.03
C TYR A 83 8.05 -5.24 1.04
N THR A 84 7.90 -5.84 2.23
CA THR A 84 7.79 -7.30 2.36
C THR A 84 6.60 -7.84 1.59
N GLY A 85 5.44 -7.16 1.64
CA GLY A 85 4.27 -7.51 0.83
C GLY A 85 4.58 -7.49 -0.67
N PHE A 86 5.24 -6.43 -1.15
CA PHE A 86 5.57 -6.27 -2.56
C PHE A 86 6.53 -7.37 -3.07
N VAL A 87 7.61 -7.64 -2.34
CA VAL A 87 8.59 -8.68 -2.75
C VAL A 87 8.05 -10.10 -2.54
N SER A 88 7.03 -10.27 -1.72
CA SER A 88 6.34 -11.54 -1.52
C SER A 88 5.26 -11.83 -2.57
N ALA A 89 4.88 -10.83 -3.37
CA ALA A 89 3.87 -10.95 -4.41
C ALA A 89 4.35 -11.87 -5.55
N ARG A 90 3.44 -12.72 -6.06
CA ARG A 90 3.74 -13.74 -7.08
C ARG A 90 2.98 -13.56 -8.38
N LYS A 91 1.96 -12.67 -8.39
CA LYS A 91 1.07 -12.44 -9.53
C LYS A 91 1.58 -11.29 -10.42
N ASP A 92 0.93 -11.08 -11.57
CA ASP A 92 1.33 -10.07 -12.57
C ASP A 92 1.26 -8.63 -12.03
N LEU A 93 0.21 -8.37 -11.25
CA LEU A 93 -0.03 -7.07 -10.63
C LEU A 93 0.03 -7.20 -9.10
N VAL A 94 0.42 -6.10 -8.47
CA VAL A 94 0.39 -5.94 -7.00
C VAL A 94 -0.62 -4.85 -6.66
N PHE A 95 -1.57 -5.19 -5.79
CA PHE A 95 -2.52 -4.25 -5.23
C PHE A 95 -2.23 -4.03 -3.75
N LEU A 96 -1.87 -2.81 -3.40
CA LEU A 96 -1.70 -2.38 -2.01
C LEU A 96 -2.98 -1.78 -1.47
N THR A 97 -3.43 -2.26 -0.30
CA THR A 97 -4.42 -1.58 0.53
C THR A 97 -4.13 -1.78 2.01
N ASP A 98 -4.60 -0.86 2.88
CA ASP A 98 -4.42 -0.96 4.33
C ASP A 98 -5.40 -1.96 4.96
N SER A 99 -5.04 -2.51 6.13
CA SER A 99 -5.85 -3.51 6.88
C SER A 99 -6.94 -2.88 7.74
N ASP A 100 -7.05 -1.55 7.81
CA ASP A 100 -7.88 -0.81 8.77
C ASP A 100 -9.28 -0.45 8.27
N LYS A 101 -9.66 -1.00 7.10
CA LYS A 101 -10.97 -0.77 6.43
C LYS A 101 -11.27 0.70 6.10
N GLN A 102 -10.25 1.53 5.91
CA GLN A 102 -10.44 2.92 5.47
C GLN A 102 -10.65 3.06 3.95
N PHE A 103 -10.54 1.98 3.17
CA PHE A 103 -10.80 1.95 1.74
C PHE A 103 -11.89 0.93 1.41
N ASP A 104 -12.70 1.23 0.41
CA ASP A 104 -13.62 0.29 -0.22
C ASP A 104 -12.85 -0.53 -1.25
N VAL A 105 -12.62 -1.80 -0.97
CA VAL A 105 -11.84 -2.71 -1.83
C VAL A 105 -12.48 -2.87 -3.21
N SER A 106 -13.81 -2.78 -3.31
CA SER A 106 -14.52 -2.91 -4.58
C SER A 106 -14.14 -1.84 -5.62
N GLU A 107 -13.59 -0.71 -5.14
CA GLU A 107 -13.09 0.37 -6.00
C GLU A 107 -11.83 -0.01 -6.80
N ILE A 108 -11.23 -1.17 -6.58
CA ILE A 108 -10.20 -1.72 -7.49
C ILE A 108 -10.72 -1.79 -8.93
N SER A 109 -12.03 -1.97 -9.10
CA SER A 109 -12.69 -1.92 -10.41
C SER A 109 -12.48 -0.62 -11.19
N LYS A 110 -12.16 0.49 -10.50
CA LYS A 110 -11.79 1.77 -11.11
C LYS A 110 -10.34 1.80 -11.60
N LEU A 111 -9.45 1.00 -10.98
CA LEU A 111 -8.02 0.97 -11.29
C LEU A 111 -7.71 -0.03 -12.41
N LEU A 112 -8.38 -1.17 -12.43
CA LEU A 112 -8.11 -2.27 -13.37
C LEU A 112 -8.11 -1.83 -14.85
N PRO A 113 -9.12 -1.10 -15.36
CA PRO A 113 -9.14 -0.69 -16.75
C PRO A 113 -7.99 0.25 -17.14
N LEU A 114 -7.46 1.01 -16.17
CA LEU A 114 -6.37 1.95 -16.40
C LEU A 114 -5.00 1.25 -16.55
N MET A 115 -4.89 -0.04 -16.17
CA MET A 115 -3.66 -0.83 -16.33
C MET A 115 -3.32 -1.15 -17.79
N ASP A 116 -4.22 -0.94 -18.71
CA ASP A 116 -3.95 -1.05 -20.16
C ASP A 116 -3.14 0.16 -20.67
N GLU A 117 -3.28 1.30 -20.00
CA GLU A 117 -2.61 2.55 -20.37
C GLU A 117 -1.47 2.95 -19.41
N ALA A 118 -1.39 2.31 -18.24
CA ALA A 118 -0.44 2.65 -17.19
C ALA A 118 0.25 1.40 -16.65
N ASP A 119 1.39 1.63 -16.04
CA ASP A 119 2.16 0.61 -15.34
C ASP A 119 1.92 0.68 -13.82
N LEU A 120 1.44 1.84 -13.34
CA LEU A 120 1.02 2.09 -11.98
C LEU A 120 -0.21 3.01 -11.96
N VAL A 121 -1.26 2.59 -11.24
CA VAL A 121 -2.45 3.40 -10.96
C VAL A 121 -2.50 3.67 -9.46
N ALA A 122 -2.44 4.95 -9.08
CA ALA A 122 -2.51 5.40 -7.70
C ALA A 122 -3.89 5.98 -7.37
N GLY A 123 -4.51 5.49 -6.31
CA GLY A 123 -5.65 6.15 -5.72
C GLY A 123 -5.26 7.47 -5.06
N TYR A 124 -6.17 8.43 -5.04
CA TYR A 124 -6.09 9.58 -4.15
C TYR A 124 -7.39 9.72 -3.36
N ARG A 125 -7.29 10.02 -2.07
CA ARG A 125 -8.43 10.06 -1.16
C ARG A 125 -9.36 11.24 -1.46
N ALA A 126 -10.60 10.97 -1.91
CA ALA A 126 -11.59 11.99 -2.25
C ALA A 126 -13.02 11.52 -1.95
N PRO A 127 -13.78 12.19 -1.02
CA PRO A 127 -13.26 13.18 -0.07
C PRO A 127 -12.40 12.55 1.04
N ARG A 128 -11.39 13.27 1.52
CA ARG A 128 -10.60 12.82 2.68
C ARG A 128 -11.39 12.99 3.97
N ARG A 129 -11.58 11.91 4.71
CA ARG A 129 -12.25 11.85 6.02
C ARG A 129 -11.30 12.05 7.21
N ASP A 130 -10.02 12.31 6.94
CA ASP A 130 -9.03 12.60 7.98
C ASP A 130 -9.35 13.92 8.73
N PRO A 131 -8.96 14.05 10.02
CA PRO A 131 -8.97 15.32 10.73
C PRO A 131 -8.17 16.40 9.99
N PHE A 132 -8.61 17.68 10.11
CA PHE A 132 -8.03 18.80 9.36
C PHE A 132 -6.50 18.88 9.45
N LYS A 133 -5.94 18.72 10.64
CA LYS A 133 -4.47 18.73 10.85
C LYS A 133 -3.77 17.66 10.00
N ARG A 134 -4.33 16.45 9.95
CA ARG A 134 -3.74 15.34 9.17
C ARG A 134 -3.87 15.57 7.65
N ARG A 135 -4.97 16.18 7.21
CA ARG A 135 -5.13 16.60 5.81
C ARG A 135 -4.05 17.58 5.41
N LEU A 136 -3.80 18.59 6.26
CA LEU A 136 -2.77 19.60 6.02
C LEU A 136 -1.37 18.98 5.96
N PHE A 137 -1.04 18.08 6.90
CA PHE A 137 0.24 17.36 6.89
C PHE A 137 0.41 16.48 5.65
N GLY A 138 -0.61 15.72 5.26
CA GLY A 138 -0.54 14.87 4.06
C GLY A 138 -0.39 15.69 2.76
N MET A 139 -1.08 16.84 2.66
CA MET A 139 -0.89 17.78 1.54
C MET A 139 0.52 18.37 1.54
N GLY A 140 1.00 18.85 2.70
CA GLY A 140 2.36 19.36 2.85
C GLY A 140 3.41 18.31 2.48
N TRP A 141 3.24 17.07 2.90
CA TRP A 141 4.13 15.96 2.54
C TRP A 141 4.21 15.73 1.04
N SER A 142 3.06 15.56 0.36
CA SER A 142 3.03 15.39 -1.10
C SER A 142 3.63 16.60 -1.83
N THR A 143 3.43 17.81 -1.31
CA THR A 143 4.04 19.03 -1.86
C THR A 143 5.56 19.00 -1.72
N VAL A 144 6.09 18.63 -0.55
CA VAL A 144 7.54 18.51 -0.34
C VAL A 144 8.15 17.47 -1.26
N VAL A 145 7.52 16.30 -1.41
CA VAL A 145 7.97 15.27 -2.37
C VAL A 145 7.99 15.83 -3.79
N THR A 146 6.92 16.53 -4.20
CA THR A 146 6.84 17.16 -5.53
C THR A 146 7.93 18.21 -5.75
N VAL A 147 8.22 19.06 -4.79
CA VAL A 147 9.27 20.09 -4.89
C VAL A 147 10.65 19.46 -5.00
N LEU A 148 10.92 18.40 -4.24
CA LEU A 148 12.24 17.76 -4.21
C LEU A 148 12.51 16.84 -5.41
N PHE A 149 11.48 16.16 -5.92
CA PHE A 149 11.66 15.05 -6.89
C PHE A 149 10.84 15.21 -8.17
N GLY A 150 10.04 16.27 -8.28
CA GLY A 150 9.07 16.42 -9.36
C GLY A 150 7.73 15.73 -9.05
N TYR A 151 6.72 16.03 -9.85
CA TYR A 151 5.38 15.47 -9.64
C TYR A 151 5.38 13.96 -9.88
N THR A 152 4.92 13.19 -8.91
CA THR A 152 4.68 11.75 -9.04
C THR A 152 3.18 11.45 -9.05
N VAL A 153 2.51 11.65 -7.92
CA VAL A 153 1.06 11.49 -7.73
C VAL A 153 0.54 12.52 -6.73
N ARG A 154 -0.77 12.80 -6.77
CA ARG A 154 -1.46 13.75 -5.90
C ARG A 154 -1.41 13.38 -4.42
N ASP A 155 -1.55 12.09 -4.09
CA ASP A 155 -1.58 11.58 -2.72
C ASP A 155 -0.56 10.45 -2.55
N VAL A 156 0.69 10.82 -2.23
CA VAL A 156 1.84 9.90 -2.11
C VAL A 156 1.58 8.78 -1.11
N ASP A 157 0.90 9.09 0.00
CA ASP A 157 0.67 8.15 1.11
C ASP A 157 -0.67 7.39 1.01
N CYS A 158 -1.41 7.56 -0.09
CA CYS A 158 -2.62 6.75 -0.28
C CYS A 158 -2.25 5.28 -0.47
N ALA A 159 -2.70 4.43 0.45
CA ALA A 159 -2.46 2.99 0.39
C ALA A 159 -3.51 2.28 -0.48
N PHE A 160 -3.77 2.79 -1.66
CA PHE A 160 -4.65 2.18 -2.65
C PHE A 160 -3.98 2.30 -4.02
N LYS A 161 -3.09 1.35 -4.31
CA LYS A 161 -2.24 1.38 -5.49
C LYS A 161 -2.26 0.03 -6.20
N LEU A 162 -2.43 0.04 -7.51
CA LEU A 162 -2.33 -1.13 -8.37
C LEU A 162 -1.18 -0.90 -9.34
N PHE A 163 -0.24 -1.85 -9.43
CA PHE A 163 0.93 -1.69 -10.29
C PHE A 163 1.47 -3.04 -10.79
N ARG A 164 2.24 -3.00 -11.88
CA ARG A 164 2.93 -4.17 -12.41
C ARG A 164 4.03 -4.64 -11.47
N ARG A 165 4.07 -5.94 -11.15
CA ARG A 165 5.07 -6.52 -10.25
C ARG A 165 6.51 -6.23 -10.70
N GLU A 166 6.77 -6.17 -12.00
CA GLU A 166 8.07 -5.83 -12.57
C GLU A 166 8.65 -4.50 -12.08
N ILE A 167 7.81 -3.55 -11.64
CA ILE A 167 8.28 -2.28 -11.08
C ILE A 167 9.14 -2.54 -9.85
N ILE A 168 8.67 -3.37 -8.90
CA ILE A 168 9.42 -3.64 -7.67
C ILE A 168 10.70 -4.45 -7.94
N GLU A 169 10.71 -5.24 -8.99
CA GLU A 169 11.89 -6.02 -9.39
C GLU A 169 12.96 -5.14 -10.07
N SER A 170 12.53 -4.04 -10.69
CA SER A 170 13.40 -3.14 -11.46
C SER A 170 14.03 -2.03 -10.66
N ILE A 171 13.55 -1.73 -9.45
CA ILE A 171 14.01 -0.62 -8.62
C ILE A 171 14.57 -1.10 -7.30
N ASP A 172 15.62 -0.46 -6.82
CA ASP A 172 16.17 -0.70 -5.50
C ASP A 172 15.65 0.37 -4.51
N ILE A 173 14.92 -0.05 -3.49
CA ILE A 173 14.32 0.83 -2.49
C ILE A 173 15.08 0.64 -1.18
N ALA A 174 15.76 1.69 -0.72
CA ALA A 174 16.51 1.66 0.53
C ALA A 174 15.63 1.95 1.76
N SER A 175 14.63 2.82 1.61
CA SER A 175 13.73 3.19 2.71
C SER A 175 12.89 2.01 3.21
N ARG A 176 12.75 1.92 4.53
CA ARG A 176 11.85 0.97 5.21
C ARG A 176 10.90 1.70 6.18
N GLY A 177 10.97 3.03 6.22
CA GLY A 177 10.20 3.90 7.09
C GLY A 177 9.05 4.62 6.38
N ALA A 178 8.72 5.81 6.88
CA ALA A 178 7.63 6.64 6.35
C ALA A 178 7.89 7.18 4.92
N THR A 179 9.15 7.21 4.47
CA THR A 179 9.55 7.66 3.13
C THR A 179 9.43 6.59 2.05
N PHE A 180 9.08 5.34 2.43
CA PHE A 180 8.97 4.22 1.50
C PHE A 180 8.10 4.53 0.28
N SER A 181 6.88 5.03 0.51
CA SER A 181 5.94 5.34 -0.58
C SER A 181 6.49 6.41 -1.54
N ALA A 182 7.16 7.43 -0.99
CA ALA A 182 7.78 8.48 -1.79
C ALA A 182 8.92 7.92 -2.64
N GLU A 183 9.84 7.15 -2.03
CA GLU A 183 10.97 6.53 -2.75
C GLU A 183 10.49 5.58 -3.85
N PHE A 184 9.53 4.70 -3.55
CA PHE A 184 8.92 3.78 -4.51
C PHE A 184 8.40 4.54 -5.75
N LEU A 185 7.56 5.56 -5.54
CA LEU A 185 6.96 6.32 -6.63
C LEU A 185 7.99 7.11 -7.44
N VAL A 186 8.94 7.77 -6.75
CA VAL A 186 9.98 8.55 -7.41
C VAL A 186 10.88 7.65 -8.27
N ARG A 187 11.34 6.51 -7.74
CA ARG A 187 12.18 5.56 -8.50
C ARG A 187 11.44 4.97 -9.68
N ALA A 188 10.18 4.55 -9.51
CA ALA A 188 9.36 4.05 -10.60
C ALA A 188 9.17 5.12 -11.69
N LYS A 189 8.90 6.38 -11.30
CA LYS A 189 8.76 7.49 -12.27
C LYS A 189 10.05 7.77 -13.02
N ARG A 190 11.21 7.75 -12.35
CA ARG A 190 12.53 7.93 -12.98
C ARG A 190 12.88 6.81 -13.96
N LYS A 191 12.40 5.60 -13.73
CA LYS A 191 12.53 4.45 -14.66
C LYS A 191 11.65 4.58 -15.90
N GLY A 192 10.77 5.61 -15.96
CA GLY A 192 9.92 5.86 -17.11
C GLY A 192 8.55 5.16 -17.05
N TYR A 193 8.18 4.51 -15.94
CA TYR A 193 6.87 3.90 -15.82
C TYR A 193 5.74 4.93 -15.90
N ARG A 194 4.66 4.56 -16.58
CA ARG A 194 3.49 5.41 -16.81
C ARG A 194 2.53 5.33 -15.64
N PHE A 195 2.13 6.51 -15.14
CA PHE A 195 1.24 6.63 -14.00
C PHE A 195 -0.13 7.16 -14.42
N ARG A 196 -1.19 6.66 -13.78
CA ARG A 196 -2.55 7.21 -13.75
C ARG A 196 -3.00 7.38 -12.32
N GLU A 197 -3.98 8.24 -12.12
CA GLU A 197 -4.54 8.52 -10.80
C GLU A 197 -6.06 8.45 -10.85
N VAL A 198 -6.67 7.95 -9.76
CA VAL A 198 -8.12 7.82 -9.64
C VAL A 198 -8.59 8.22 -8.24
N ALA A 199 -9.74 8.89 -8.16
CA ALA A 199 -10.36 9.21 -6.88
C ALA A 199 -10.90 7.94 -6.22
N VAL A 200 -10.52 7.72 -4.97
CA VAL A 200 -11.00 6.60 -4.16
C VAL A 200 -11.64 7.09 -2.87
N THR A 201 -12.67 6.39 -2.44
CA THR A 201 -13.40 6.70 -1.22
C THR A 201 -12.52 6.43 0.00
N HIS A 202 -12.47 7.40 0.92
CA HIS A 202 -11.77 7.25 2.19
C HIS A 202 -12.77 7.26 3.35
N LEU A 203 -12.89 6.11 4.00
CA LEU A 203 -13.83 5.86 5.08
C LEU A 203 -13.23 6.24 6.45
N PRO A 204 -14.06 6.56 7.44
CA PRO A 204 -13.60 6.68 8.83
C PRO A 204 -13.03 5.35 9.33
N ARG A 205 -11.97 5.39 10.12
CA ARG A 205 -11.41 4.19 10.76
C ARG A 205 -12.42 3.61 11.77
N VAL A 206 -12.63 2.30 11.72
CA VAL A 206 -13.63 1.63 12.57
C VAL A 206 -13.04 1.29 13.94
N ALA A 207 -11.79 0.83 14.03
CA ALA A 207 -11.13 0.42 15.26
C ALA A 207 -9.61 0.67 15.22
N GLY A 208 -8.95 0.62 16.38
CA GLY A 208 -7.50 0.76 16.53
C GLY A 208 -7.00 2.19 16.66
N THR A 209 -5.70 2.37 16.94
CA THR A 209 -5.04 3.66 17.14
C THR A 209 -4.06 3.97 16.02
N GLN A 210 -4.03 5.24 15.59
CA GLN A 210 -3.09 5.68 14.55
C GLN A 210 -1.73 5.98 15.14
N THR A 211 -0.68 5.36 14.63
CA THR A 211 0.70 5.49 15.13
C THR A 211 1.58 6.46 14.35
N GLY A 212 1.21 6.83 13.11
CA GLY A 212 2.07 7.54 12.16
C GLY A 212 2.25 9.06 12.36
N ALA A 213 1.51 9.71 13.29
CA ALA A 213 1.51 11.17 13.43
C ALA A 213 2.42 11.73 14.55
N LYS A 214 3.37 10.94 15.05
CA LYS A 214 4.29 11.39 16.12
C LYS A 214 5.39 12.30 15.54
N MET A 215 5.71 13.40 16.21
CA MET A 215 6.69 14.41 15.75
C MET A 215 8.07 13.82 15.38
N HIS A 216 8.56 12.86 16.15
CA HIS A 216 9.85 12.22 15.86
C HIS A 216 9.81 11.39 14.55
N VAL A 217 8.65 10.82 14.19
CA VAL A 217 8.46 10.10 12.91
C VAL A 217 8.54 11.09 11.75
N ILE A 218 7.90 12.25 11.89
CA ILE A 218 7.93 13.32 10.88
C ILE A 218 9.37 13.83 10.66
N LEU A 219 10.11 14.15 11.73
CA LEU A 219 11.50 14.61 11.64
C LEU A 219 12.41 13.56 11.02
N ARG A 220 12.20 12.29 11.36
CA ARG A 220 12.93 11.18 10.74
C ARG A 220 12.62 11.08 9.25
N ALA A 221 11.37 11.19 8.85
CA ALA A 221 10.95 11.14 7.46
C ALA A 221 11.60 12.26 6.62
N PHE A 222 11.70 13.49 7.16
CA PHE A 222 12.40 14.58 6.47
C PHE A 222 13.91 14.30 6.28
N ARG A 223 14.59 13.76 7.31
CA ARG A 223 16.02 13.37 7.17
C ARG A 223 16.20 12.27 6.10
N GLU A 224 15.34 11.26 6.12
CA GLU A 224 15.36 10.18 5.14
C GLU A 224 15.12 10.74 3.72
N LEU A 225 14.21 11.69 3.56
CA LEU A 225 13.89 12.31 2.28
C LEU A 225 15.08 13.11 1.69
N ILE A 226 15.76 13.89 2.55
CA ILE A 226 16.98 14.63 2.17
C ILE A 226 18.09 13.65 1.77
N ARG A 227 18.29 12.59 2.57
CA ARG A 227 19.27 11.55 2.25
C ARG A 227 18.96 10.87 0.92
N PHE A 228 17.71 10.54 0.68
CA PHE A 228 17.25 9.96 -0.57
C PHE A 228 17.49 10.91 -1.75
N ARG A 229 17.23 12.22 -1.58
CA ARG A 229 17.52 13.22 -2.62
C ARG A 229 19.00 13.24 -2.98
N TRP A 230 19.86 13.09 -1.99
CA TRP A 230 21.32 13.08 -2.16
C TRP A 230 21.78 11.80 -2.87
N GLN A 231 21.23 10.64 -2.51
CA GLN A 231 21.51 9.37 -3.19
C GLN A 231 21.14 9.45 -4.69
N LEU A 232 19.98 9.98 -5.03
CA LEU A 232 19.55 10.16 -6.41
C LEU A 232 20.42 11.13 -7.23
N TRP A 233 21.22 11.93 -6.58
CA TRP A 233 22.14 12.87 -7.25
C TRP A 233 23.46 12.18 -7.60
N GLN A 234 23.75 11.07 -6.93
CA GLN A 234 24.95 10.26 -7.17
C GLN A 234 24.70 9.11 -8.18
N GLU A 235 23.44 8.79 -8.48
CA GLU A 235 23.02 7.83 -9.51
C GLU A 235 22.92 8.51 -10.90
#